data_1750d13c42438647b83fbae921c9aaca
#
_entry.id   1750d13c42438647b83fbae921c9aaca
#
_cell.length_a   1.000
_cell.length_b   1.000
_cell.length_c   1.000
_cell.angle_alpha   90.00
_cell.angle_beta   90.00
_cell.angle_gamma   90.00
#
_symmetry.space_group_name_H-M   'P 1'
#
loop_
_entity.id
_entity.type
_entity.pdbx_description
1 polymer ?
#
loop_
_entity_poly.entity_id
_entity_poly.type
_entity_poly.pdbx_seq_one_letter_code
_entity_poly.pdbx_strand_id
1 'polypeptide(L)' 'MSVKEKVLMFYEMAEGNAEAVLKESVENVLKCNKYIKTEEQAINFLWEEINNRGL' A
#
# COMPACT_ATOMS: atom_id res chain seq x y z
N MET A 1 -0.07 4.80 15.08
CA MET A 1 -0.73 4.52 13.79
C MET A 1 -0.24 3.22 13.21
N SER A 2 -1.15 2.43 12.66
CA SER A 2 -0.75 1.23 11.94
C SER A 2 -0.16 1.60 10.58
N VAL A 3 0.56 0.67 9.99
CA VAL A 3 1.12 0.89 8.65
C VAL A 3 0.00 1.11 7.63
N LYS A 4 -1.10 0.39 7.77
CA LYS A 4 -2.25 0.57 6.90
C LYS A 4 -2.78 2.01 6.93
N GLU A 5 -2.89 2.58 8.12
CA GLU A 5 -3.35 3.96 8.26
C GLU A 5 -2.39 4.95 7.61
N LYS A 6 -1.09 4.72 7.73
CA LYS A 6 -0.10 5.57 7.10
C LYS A 6 -0.22 5.54 5.58
N VAL A 7 -0.40 4.36 5.01
CA VAL A 7 -0.58 4.20 3.57
C VAL A 7 -1.88 4.87 3.11
N LEU A 8 -2.95 4.68 3.88
CA LEU A 8 -4.23 5.33 3.57
C LEU A 8 -4.11 6.84 3.56
N MET A 9 -3.43 7.40 4.55
CA MET A 9 -3.22 8.85 4.61
C MET A 9 -2.45 9.35 3.39
N PHE A 10 -1.42 8.63 3.00
CA PHE A 10 -0.64 9.01 1.82
C PHE A 10 -1.51 9.00 0.57
N TYR A 11 -2.30 7.96 0.36
CA TYR A 11 -3.16 7.87 -0.82
C TYR A 11 -4.27 8.91 -0.80
N GLU A 12 -4.80 9.21 0.37
CA GLU A 12 -5.82 10.25 0.49
C GLU A 12 -5.29 11.61 0.05
N MET A 13 -4.07 11.93 0.44
CA MET A 13 -3.45 13.18 0.04
C MET A 13 -3.13 13.22 -1.45
N ALA A 14 -2.75 12.08 -2.01
CA ALA A 14 -2.31 12.02 -3.40
C ALA A 14 -3.47 11.92 -4.39
N GLU A 15 -4.48 11.12 -4.08
CA GLU A 15 -5.54 10.79 -5.04
C GLU A 15 -6.97 10.95 -4.52
N GLY A 16 -7.16 11.07 -3.24
CA GLY A 16 -8.46 11.35 -2.66
C GLY A 16 -9.43 10.18 -2.59
N ASN A 17 -9.00 8.98 -2.94
CA ASN A 17 -9.85 7.79 -2.86
C ASN A 17 -9.02 6.62 -2.30
N ALA A 18 -8.55 6.83 -1.09
CA ALA A 18 -7.52 5.99 -0.48
C ALA A 18 -7.90 4.52 -0.38
N GLU A 19 -9.13 4.22 0.05
CA GLU A 19 -9.52 2.82 0.25
C GLU A 19 -9.55 2.04 -1.05
N ALA A 20 -10.09 2.64 -2.11
CA ALA A 20 -10.12 1.97 -3.42
C ALA A 20 -8.72 1.78 -3.98
N VAL A 21 -7.89 2.81 -3.87
CA VAL A 21 -6.50 2.76 -4.34
C VAL A 21 -5.72 1.69 -3.57
N LEU A 22 -5.88 1.66 -2.24
CA LEU A 22 -5.21 0.67 -1.42
C LEU A 22 -5.61 -0.75 -1.80
N LYS A 23 -6.90 -0.99 -1.95
CA LYS A 23 -7.40 -2.32 -2.31
C LYS A 23 -6.81 -2.78 -3.64
N GLU A 24 -6.85 -1.93 -4.64
CA GLU A 24 -6.31 -2.24 -5.95
C GLU A 24 -4.80 -2.49 -5.89
N SER A 25 -4.09 -1.65 -5.15
CA SER A 25 -2.63 -1.80 -5.00
C SER A 25 -2.27 -3.10 -4.30
N VAL A 26 -3.02 -3.46 -3.25
CA VAL A 26 -2.81 -4.73 -2.55
C VAL A 26 -3.03 -5.91 -3.49
N GLU A 27 -4.10 -5.88 -4.26
CA GLU A 27 -4.37 -6.95 -5.23
C GLU A 27 -3.24 -7.08 -6.25
N ASN A 28 -2.74 -5.96 -6.75
CA ASN A 28 -1.64 -5.97 -7.71
C ASN A 28 -0.36 -6.55 -7.10
N VAL A 29 -0.04 -6.17 -5.88
CA VAL A 29 1.14 -6.70 -5.19
C VAL A 29 1.02 -8.21 -5.00
N LEU A 30 -0.14 -8.68 -4.58
CA LEU A 30 -0.37 -10.11 -4.37
C LEU A 30 -0.25 -10.90 -5.67
N LYS A 31 -0.66 -10.33 -6.79
CA LYS A 31 -0.57 -10.98 -8.09
C LYS A 31 0.86 -11.01 -8.64
N CYS A 32 1.59 -9.92 -8.44
CA CYS A 32 2.89 -9.74 -9.08
C CYS A 32 4.05 -10.23 -8.24
N ASN A 33 3.83 -10.52 -6.97
CA ASN A 33 4.91 -10.83 -6.07
C ASN A 33 4.68 -12.19 -5.39
N LYS A 34 5.52 -13.15 -5.70
CA LYS A 34 5.38 -14.51 -5.20
C LYS A 34 5.64 -14.64 -3.70
N TYR A 35 6.38 -13.70 -3.14
CA TYR A 35 6.79 -13.75 -1.73
C TYR A 35 5.75 -13.14 -0.81
N ILE A 36 4.83 -12.37 -1.35
CA ILE A 36 3.81 -11.67 -0.57
C ILE A 36 2.51 -12.45 -0.69
N LYS A 37 2.00 -12.94 0.44
CA LYS A 37 0.84 -13.83 0.46
C LYS A 37 -0.33 -13.31 1.29
N THR A 38 -0.11 -12.29 2.10
CA THR A 38 -1.16 -11.73 2.95
C THR A 38 -1.33 -10.25 2.68
N GLU A 39 -2.51 -9.73 3.02
CA GLU A 39 -2.80 -8.31 2.90
C GLU A 39 -1.83 -7.48 3.72
N GLU A 40 -1.52 -7.92 4.94
CA GLU A 40 -0.59 -7.21 5.80
C GLU A 40 0.79 -7.10 5.16
N GLN A 41 1.29 -8.19 4.59
CA GLN A 41 2.57 -8.16 3.90
C GLN A 41 2.55 -7.22 2.70
N ALA A 42 1.45 -7.22 1.96
CA ALA A 42 1.30 -6.32 0.81
C ALA A 42 1.30 -4.86 1.24
N ILE A 43 0.61 -4.55 2.34
CA ILE A 43 0.57 -3.18 2.85
C ILE A 43 1.96 -2.72 3.31
N ASN A 44 2.71 -3.58 3.98
CA ASN A 44 4.08 -3.27 4.38
C ASN A 44 4.97 -3.02 3.17
N PHE A 45 4.80 -3.83 2.13
CA PHE A 45 5.53 -3.63 0.88
C PHE A 45 5.21 -2.26 0.27
N LEU A 46 3.94 -1.90 0.22
CA LEU A 46 3.54 -0.61 -0.32
C LEU A 46 4.13 0.55 0.48
N TRP A 47 4.16 0.43 1.80
CA TRP A 47 4.74 1.46 2.64
C TRP A 47 6.23 1.63 2.38
N GLU A 48 6.96 0.54 2.21
CA GLU A 48 8.38 0.61 1.87
C GLU A 48 8.61 1.27 0.52
N GLU A 49 7.76 0.98 -0.46
CA GLU A 49 7.83 1.63 -1.76
C GLU A 49 7.66 3.14 -1.65
N ILE A 50 6.71 3.58 -0.86
CA ILE A 50 6.46 4.99 -0.63
C ILE A 50 7.70 5.65 -0.03
N ASN A 51 8.31 5.02 0.97
CA ASN A 51 9.49 5.56 1.62
C ASN A 51 10.70 5.61 0.69
N ASN A 52 10.86 4.59 -0.15
CA ASN A 52 12.00 4.52 -1.06
C ASN A 52 11.94 5.57 -2.16
N ARG A 53 10.78 6.09 -2.45
CA ARG A 53 10.64 7.15 -3.45
C ARG A 53 10.96 8.54 -2.90
N GLY A 54 11.33 8.64 -1.63
CA GLY A 54 11.73 9.89 -1.03
C GLY A 54 10.58 10.87 -0.79
N LEU A 55 9.43 10.35 -0.56
CA LEU A 55 8.23 11.18 -0.34
C LEU A 55 8.04 11.57 1.12
#